data_9d1f8f675f37a2d43236b42dc3364e4e
#
_entry.id   9d1f8f675f37a2d43236b42dc3364e4e
#
_cell.length_a   1.000
_cell.length_b   1.000
_cell.length_c   1.000
_cell.angle_alpha   90.00
_cell.angle_beta   90.00
_cell.angle_gamma   90.00
#
_symmetry.space_group_name_H-M   'P 1'
#
loop_
_entity.id
_entity.type
_entity.pdbx_description
1 polymer ?
#
loop_
_entity_poly.entity_id
_entity_poly.type
_entity_poly.pdbx_seq_one_letter_code
_entity_poly.pdbx_strand_id
1 'polypeptide(L)'
;LLASTGDQALAAWLGRLQDASFSRAGAVRKAYPPERRMTGPQLAGYLARRTYALASSTRPDGRPHAAPTLFSIYAEAFWLPTLGSAARLGNVRAHPWLALSIIEGEHDTHAAVLTEGPAEVLAAVPADVRSITELRNRGGSLDWATDWLRMTPQRLFSFAELAWQGVSPSS
;
A
#
# COMPACT_ATOMS: atom_id res chain seq x y z
N LEU A 1 -7.80 17.55 -15.97
CA LEU A 1 -7.02 16.43 -16.56
C LEU A 1 -7.88 15.17 -16.49
N LEU A 2 -8.16 14.53 -17.64
CA LEU A 2 -8.80 13.21 -17.67
C LEU A 2 -7.81 12.18 -17.10
N ALA A 3 -8.24 11.38 -16.13
CA ALA A 3 -7.43 10.28 -15.60
C ALA A 3 -7.03 9.32 -16.73
N SER A 4 -5.81 8.83 -16.69
CA SER A 4 -5.33 7.85 -17.68
C SER A 4 -6.11 6.53 -17.52
N THR A 5 -6.14 5.71 -18.58
CA THR A 5 -6.79 4.39 -18.52
C THR A 5 -6.19 3.53 -17.39
N GLY A 6 -4.88 3.67 -17.13
CA GLY A 6 -4.20 3.00 -16.03
C GLY A 6 -4.69 3.46 -14.65
N ASP A 7 -4.93 4.77 -14.49
CA ASP A 7 -5.44 5.34 -13.23
C ASP A 7 -6.86 4.87 -12.95
N GLN A 8 -7.69 4.76 -13.99
CA GLN A 8 -9.06 4.26 -13.87
C GLN A 8 -9.11 2.78 -13.48
N ALA A 9 -8.24 1.96 -14.08
CA ALA A 9 -8.13 0.54 -13.76
C ALA A 9 -7.66 0.34 -12.31
N LEU A 10 -6.65 1.10 -11.86
CA LEU A 10 -6.18 1.09 -10.49
C LEU A 10 -7.28 1.49 -9.50
N ALA A 11 -7.99 2.57 -9.78
CA ALA A 11 -9.09 3.05 -8.95
C ALA A 11 -10.22 2.01 -8.83
N ALA A 12 -10.59 1.39 -9.94
CA ALA A 12 -11.62 0.36 -9.96
C ALA A 12 -11.20 -0.89 -9.17
N TRP A 13 -9.94 -1.33 -9.32
CA TRP A 13 -9.41 -2.47 -8.55
C TRP A 13 -9.37 -2.18 -7.05
N LEU A 14 -8.84 -1.04 -6.63
CA LEU A 14 -8.78 -0.64 -5.21
C LEU A 14 -10.18 -0.56 -4.59
N GLY A 15 -11.14 0.01 -5.31
CA GLY A 15 -12.53 0.08 -4.88
C GLY A 15 -13.13 -1.32 -4.66
N ARG A 16 -13.02 -2.22 -5.64
CA ARG A 16 -13.51 -3.60 -5.51
C ARG A 16 -12.85 -4.35 -4.34
N LEU A 17 -11.54 -4.21 -4.16
CA LEU A 17 -10.82 -4.85 -3.07
C LEU A 17 -11.31 -4.35 -1.71
N GLN A 18 -11.51 -3.04 -1.57
CA GLN A 18 -12.05 -2.44 -0.37
C GLN A 18 -13.47 -2.93 -0.07
N ASP A 19 -14.37 -2.90 -1.04
CA ASP A 19 -15.75 -3.36 -0.89
C ASP A 19 -15.82 -4.81 -0.45
N ALA A 20 -15.03 -5.68 -1.09
CA ALA A 20 -14.91 -7.08 -0.72
C ALA A 20 -14.34 -7.26 0.70
N SER A 21 -13.42 -6.38 1.13
CA SER A 21 -12.85 -6.41 2.48
C SER A 21 -13.88 -6.03 3.53
N PHE A 22 -14.58 -4.92 3.33
CA PHE A 22 -15.63 -4.47 4.26
C PHE A 22 -16.83 -5.41 4.32
N SER A 23 -17.16 -6.11 3.24
CA SER A 23 -18.25 -7.08 3.25
C SER A 23 -18.00 -8.25 4.20
N ARG A 24 -16.73 -8.61 4.42
CA ARG A 24 -16.30 -9.74 5.25
C ARG A 24 -15.85 -9.37 6.66
N ALA A 25 -15.71 -8.07 6.97
CA ALA A 25 -15.10 -7.59 8.21
C ALA A 25 -16.12 -6.89 9.12
N GLY A 26 -16.93 -7.65 9.84
CA GLY A 26 -18.01 -7.12 10.68
C GLY A 26 -17.55 -6.12 11.75
N ALA A 27 -16.46 -6.40 12.46
CA ALA A 27 -15.92 -5.52 13.51
C ALA A 27 -15.33 -4.22 12.93
N VAL A 28 -14.62 -4.31 11.82
CA VAL A 28 -13.98 -3.16 11.17
C VAL A 28 -15.00 -2.16 10.63
N ARG A 29 -16.19 -2.61 10.25
CA ARG A 29 -17.26 -1.71 9.77
C ARG A 29 -17.69 -0.66 10.80
N LYS A 30 -17.60 -0.96 12.09
CA LYS A 30 -17.91 -0.01 13.15
C LYS A 30 -16.82 1.05 13.33
N ALA A 31 -15.56 0.64 13.22
CA ALA A 31 -14.42 1.56 13.33
C ALA A 31 -14.23 2.44 12.09
N TYR A 32 -14.63 1.95 10.92
CA TYR A 32 -14.50 2.64 9.63
C TYR A 32 -15.88 2.77 8.97
N PRO A 33 -16.71 3.73 9.41
CA PRO A 33 -18.06 3.90 8.89
C PRO A 33 -18.04 4.31 7.41
N PRO A 34 -19.09 4.01 6.63
CA PRO A 34 -19.11 4.23 5.18
C PRO A 34 -18.74 5.64 4.74
N GLU A 35 -19.22 6.65 5.47
CA GLU A 35 -18.99 8.07 5.18
C GLU A 35 -17.53 8.52 5.38
N ARG A 36 -16.72 7.71 6.04
CA ARG A 36 -15.29 7.94 6.25
C ARG A 36 -14.40 7.12 5.31
N ARG A 37 -14.97 6.31 4.44
CA ARG A 37 -14.21 5.49 3.49
C ARG A 37 -13.88 6.28 2.24
N MET A 38 -12.67 6.09 1.74
CA MET A 38 -12.28 6.63 0.45
C MET A 38 -12.99 5.88 -0.68
N THR A 39 -13.40 6.58 -1.71
CA THR A 39 -13.80 5.96 -2.99
C THR A 39 -12.58 5.40 -3.71
N GLY A 40 -12.79 4.55 -4.72
CA GLY A 40 -11.68 4.02 -5.54
C GLY A 40 -10.78 5.11 -6.14
N PRO A 41 -11.32 6.17 -6.77
CA PRO A 41 -10.51 7.31 -7.23
C PRO A 41 -9.76 8.03 -6.11
N GLN A 42 -10.37 8.22 -4.95
CA GLN A 42 -9.70 8.82 -3.78
C GLN A 42 -8.56 7.92 -3.27
N LEU A 43 -8.75 6.60 -3.21
CA LEU A 43 -7.71 5.62 -2.87
C LEU A 43 -6.52 5.70 -3.84
N ALA A 44 -6.80 5.68 -5.15
CA ALA A 44 -5.76 5.78 -6.16
C ALA A 44 -4.98 7.10 -6.03
N GLY A 45 -5.68 8.22 -5.90
CA GLY A 45 -5.08 9.55 -5.72
C GLY A 45 -4.30 9.67 -4.41
N TYR A 46 -4.82 9.11 -3.32
CA TYR A 46 -4.12 9.08 -2.04
C TYR A 46 -2.80 8.29 -2.13
N LEU A 47 -2.87 7.05 -2.61
CA LEU A 47 -1.70 6.18 -2.73
C LEU A 47 -0.68 6.70 -3.75
N ALA A 48 -1.11 7.37 -4.82
CA ALA A 48 -0.20 7.97 -5.79
C ALA A 48 0.72 9.05 -5.19
N ARG A 49 0.24 9.78 -4.19
CA ARG A 49 1.00 10.84 -3.51
C ARG A 49 1.88 10.34 -2.37
N ARG A 50 1.85 9.05 -2.05
CA ARG A 50 2.62 8.47 -0.95
C ARG A 50 3.84 7.71 -1.48
N THR A 51 4.97 7.93 -0.85
CA THR A 51 6.24 7.26 -1.20
C THR A 51 6.52 6.10 -0.26
N TYR A 52 6.12 6.23 1.01
CA TYR A 52 6.44 5.26 2.05
C TYR A 52 5.20 4.66 2.70
N ALA A 53 5.35 3.43 3.13
CA ALA A 53 4.42 2.71 4.00
C ALA A 53 5.17 2.16 5.21
N LEU A 54 4.48 1.95 6.31
CA LEU A 54 4.96 1.10 7.39
C LEU A 54 4.63 -0.34 7.03
N ALA A 55 5.66 -1.15 6.75
CA ALA A 55 5.52 -2.57 6.47
C ALA A 55 5.66 -3.38 7.75
N SER A 56 4.63 -4.14 8.07
CA SER A 56 4.58 -5.04 9.23
C SER A 56 4.69 -6.48 8.80
N SER A 57 5.53 -7.25 9.49
CA SER A 57 5.78 -8.68 9.25
C SER A 57 5.98 -9.41 10.57
N THR A 58 5.91 -10.73 10.55
CA THR A 58 6.10 -11.57 11.73
C THR A 58 7.49 -12.18 11.68
N ARG A 59 8.26 -12.01 12.76
CA ARG A 59 9.58 -12.67 12.92
C ARG A 59 9.42 -14.18 13.01
N PRO A 60 10.48 -14.98 12.71
CA PRO A 60 10.42 -16.43 12.86
C PRO A 60 10.00 -16.91 14.26
N ASP A 61 10.27 -16.11 15.29
CA ASP A 61 9.87 -16.39 16.68
C ASP A 61 8.45 -15.91 17.06
N GLY A 62 7.68 -15.40 16.07
CA GLY A 62 6.31 -14.94 16.25
C GLY A 62 6.18 -13.48 16.69
N ARG A 63 7.26 -12.80 17.04
CA ARG A 63 7.20 -11.38 17.45
C ARG A 63 6.92 -10.47 16.23
N PRO A 64 6.13 -9.40 16.40
CA PRO A 64 5.91 -8.44 15.31
C PRO A 64 7.18 -7.65 15.00
N HIS A 65 7.28 -7.24 13.73
CA HIS A 65 8.31 -6.33 13.24
C HIS A 65 7.66 -5.33 12.28
N ALA A 66 7.96 -4.06 12.43
CA ALA A 66 7.49 -3.01 11.54
C ALA A 66 8.65 -2.08 11.17
N ALA A 67 8.70 -1.66 9.92
CA ALA A 67 9.69 -0.70 9.43
C ALA A 67 9.15 0.08 8.24
N PRO A 68 9.51 1.37 8.09
CA PRO A 68 9.16 2.12 6.90
C PRO A 68 9.82 1.54 5.66
N THR A 69 9.12 1.61 4.54
CA THR A 69 9.61 1.13 3.26
C THR A 69 9.01 1.92 2.12
N LEU A 70 9.79 2.11 1.07
CA LEU A 70 9.30 2.57 -0.22
C LEU A 70 8.34 1.52 -0.80
N PHE A 71 7.29 1.95 -1.50
CA PHE A 71 6.40 1.04 -2.20
C PHE A 71 5.98 1.60 -3.56
N SER A 72 5.60 0.70 -4.45
CA SER A 72 4.89 1.01 -5.68
C SER A 72 3.74 0.02 -5.88
N ILE A 73 2.83 0.34 -6.79
CA ILE A 73 1.70 -0.52 -7.13
C ILE A 73 1.79 -0.80 -8.63
N TYR A 74 1.78 -2.07 -9.00
CA TYR A 74 1.79 -2.53 -10.37
C TYR A 74 1.14 -3.91 -10.47
N ALA A 75 0.32 -4.12 -11.50
CA ALA A 75 -0.37 -5.39 -11.75
C ALA A 75 -1.07 -5.95 -10.50
N GLU A 76 -1.89 -5.11 -9.85
CA GLU A 76 -2.69 -5.47 -8.66
C GLU A 76 -1.87 -5.99 -7.47
N ALA A 77 -0.60 -5.59 -7.36
CA ALA A 77 0.29 -5.95 -6.27
C ALA A 77 1.07 -4.72 -5.75
N PHE A 78 1.44 -4.79 -4.48
CA PHE A 78 2.39 -3.85 -3.86
C PHE A 78 3.80 -4.42 -3.98
N TRP A 79 4.73 -3.56 -4.41
CA TRP A 79 6.13 -3.90 -4.63
C TRP A 79 7.02 -3.05 -3.74
N LEU A 80 7.90 -3.69 -3.01
CA LEU A 80 8.76 -3.05 -2.02
C LEU A 80 10.23 -3.36 -2.32
N PRO A 81 11.01 -2.39 -2.78
CA PRO A 81 12.45 -2.57 -2.92
C PRO A 81 13.07 -2.79 -1.53
N THR A 82 13.97 -3.73 -1.42
CA THR A 82 14.47 -4.18 -0.13
C THR A 82 15.96 -4.50 -0.21
N LEU A 83 16.73 -4.07 0.80
CA LEU A 83 18.13 -4.45 0.95
C LEU A 83 18.20 -5.91 1.44
N GLY A 84 19.10 -6.71 0.88
CA GLY A 84 19.24 -8.14 1.18
C GLY A 84 19.47 -8.48 2.66
N SER A 85 20.03 -7.56 3.43
CA SER A 85 20.20 -7.69 4.88
C SER A 85 18.97 -7.34 5.72
N ALA A 86 17.87 -6.87 5.11
CA ALA A 86 16.70 -6.42 5.85
C ALA A 86 15.98 -7.61 6.53
N ALA A 87 15.66 -7.46 7.81
CA ALA A 87 14.98 -8.49 8.61
C ALA A 87 13.66 -8.96 7.99
N ARG A 88 12.94 -8.06 7.28
CA ARG A 88 11.67 -8.39 6.64
C ARG A 88 11.78 -9.51 5.59
N LEU A 89 12.93 -9.70 4.94
CA LEU A 89 13.13 -10.80 3.99
C LEU A 89 13.08 -12.16 4.71
N GLY A 90 13.80 -12.29 5.82
CA GLY A 90 13.75 -13.49 6.66
C GLY A 90 12.35 -13.71 7.24
N ASN A 91 11.68 -12.64 7.66
CA ASN A 91 10.33 -12.72 8.19
C ASN A 91 9.33 -13.26 7.15
N VAL A 92 9.35 -12.71 5.92
CA VAL A 92 8.45 -13.15 4.83
C VAL A 92 8.78 -14.56 4.37
N ARG A 93 10.05 -14.99 4.39
CA ARG A 93 10.39 -16.40 4.10
C ARG A 93 9.83 -17.36 5.15
N ALA A 94 9.80 -16.95 6.42
CA ALA A 94 9.26 -17.77 7.51
C ALA A 94 7.72 -17.70 7.59
N HIS A 95 7.16 -16.51 7.41
CA HIS A 95 5.74 -16.23 7.47
C HIS A 95 5.36 -15.37 6.26
N PRO A 96 4.89 -15.95 5.14
CA PRO A 96 4.72 -15.26 3.86
C PRO A 96 3.47 -14.34 3.85
N TRP A 97 3.47 -13.37 4.74
CA TRP A 97 2.40 -12.37 4.89
C TRP A 97 2.98 -11.01 5.24
N LEU A 98 2.40 -9.95 4.66
CA LEU A 98 2.70 -8.56 4.99
C LEU A 98 1.43 -7.78 5.24
N ALA A 99 1.53 -6.79 6.12
CA ALA A 99 0.57 -5.71 6.23
C ALA A 99 1.28 -4.37 5.96
N LEU A 100 0.61 -3.49 5.23
CA LEU A 100 1.07 -2.13 4.96
C LEU A 100 0.11 -1.14 5.57
N SER A 101 0.66 -0.17 6.31
CA SER A 101 -0.07 0.98 6.82
C SER A 101 0.47 2.24 6.16
N ILE A 102 -0.38 2.95 5.43
CA ILE A 102 -0.08 4.22 4.79
C ILE A 102 -0.94 5.27 5.49
N ILE A 103 -0.33 6.09 6.32
CA ILE A 103 -1.03 7.01 7.23
C ILE A 103 -0.54 8.42 6.97
N GLU A 104 -1.45 9.37 7.02
CA GLU A 104 -1.20 10.79 6.86
C GLU A 104 -1.98 11.60 7.87
N GLY A 105 -1.34 12.70 8.26
CA GLY A 105 -1.98 13.79 8.96
C GLY A 105 -2.19 13.55 10.44
N GLU A 106 -2.56 14.62 11.07
CA GLU A 106 -2.93 14.71 12.48
C GLU A 106 -4.21 15.54 12.57
N HIS A 107 -5.00 15.35 13.61
CA HIS A 107 -6.25 16.06 13.83
C HIS A 107 -7.24 15.90 12.64
N ASP A 108 -7.65 17.01 12.03
CA ASP A 108 -8.71 17.06 11.01
C ASP A 108 -8.29 16.51 9.64
N THR A 109 -7.00 16.23 9.46
CA THR A 109 -6.46 15.73 8.18
C THR A 109 -6.12 14.24 8.21
N HIS A 110 -6.51 13.53 9.25
CA HIS A 110 -6.21 12.12 9.40
C HIS A 110 -6.81 11.29 8.27
N ALA A 111 -5.93 10.57 7.58
CA ALA A 111 -6.28 9.60 6.56
C ALA A 111 -5.39 8.37 6.67
N ALA A 112 -5.95 7.20 6.43
CA ALA A 112 -5.21 5.96 6.50
C ALA A 112 -5.70 4.96 5.44
N VAL A 113 -4.75 4.22 4.88
CA VAL A 113 -5.01 3.00 4.11
C VAL A 113 -4.26 1.86 4.77
N LEU A 114 -4.99 0.82 5.12
CA LEU A 114 -4.46 -0.43 5.67
C LEU A 114 -4.70 -1.53 4.66
N THR A 115 -3.66 -2.28 4.31
CA THR A 115 -3.78 -3.40 3.38
C THR A 115 -2.89 -4.54 3.81
N GLU A 116 -3.33 -5.77 3.57
CA GLU A 116 -2.59 -6.97 3.93
C GLU A 116 -2.82 -8.11 2.96
N GLY A 117 -1.86 -8.99 2.86
CA GLY A 117 -1.96 -10.18 2.03
C GLY A 117 -0.69 -11.03 2.00
N PRO A 118 -0.74 -12.15 1.28
CA PRO A 118 0.43 -12.99 1.07
C PRO A 118 1.54 -12.21 0.37
N ALA A 119 2.77 -12.51 0.76
CA ALA A 119 3.96 -11.86 0.25
C ALA A 119 5.04 -12.89 -0.11
N GLU A 120 5.85 -12.54 -1.09
CA GLU A 120 6.98 -13.35 -1.56
C GLU A 120 8.23 -12.50 -1.73
N VAL A 121 9.38 -13.16 -1.64
CA VAL A 121 10.70 -12.56 -1.88
C VAL A 121 11.15 -12.87 -3.30
N LEU A 122 11.54 -11.85 -4.05
CA LEU A 122 11.99 -11.94 -5.43
C LEU A 122 13.36 -11.29 -5.59
N ALA A 123 14.28 -11.96 -6.31
CA ALA A 123 15.59 -11.41 -6.63
C ALA A 123 15.56 -10.47 -7.85
N ALA A 124 14.50 -10.54 -8.65
CA ALA A 124 14.32 -9.72 -9.84
C ALA A 124 12.86 -9.29 -9.99
N VAL A 125 12.64 -8.16 -10.62
CA VAL A 125 11.31 -7.60 -10.88
C VAL A 125 11.16 -7.21 -12.35
N PRO A 126 9.93 -7.12 -12.86
CA PRO A 126 9.68 -6.53 -14.18
C PRO A 126 10.27 -5.12 -14.29
N ALA A 127 10.75 -4.75 -15.48
CA ALA A 127 11.35 -3.44 -15.72
C ALA A 127 10.38 -2.29 -15.36
N ASP A 128 9.08 -2.46 -15.64
CA ASP A 128 8.05 -1.49 -15.29
C ASP A 128 7.96 -1.24 -13.80
N VAL A 129 8.08 -2.28 -12.97
CA VAL A 129 8.08 -2.14 -11.50
C VAL A 129 9.24 -1.29 -11.04
N ARG A 130 10.45 -1.54 -11.57
CA ARG A 130 11.64 -0.74 -11.24
C ARG A 130 11.43 0.72 -11.65
N SER A 131 11.03 0.97 -12.89
CA SER A 131 10.82 2.32 -13.43
C SER A 131 9.77 3.10 -12.63
N ILE A 132 8.63 2.48 -12.34
CA ILE A 132 7.57 3.10 -11.53
C ILE A 132 8.09 3.44 -10.12
N THR A 133 8.87 2.53 -9.52
CA THR A 133 9.38 2.74 -8.16
C THR A 133 10.44 3.83 -8.11
N GLU A 134 11.30 3.94 -9.12
CA GLU A 134 12.27 5.03 -9.26
C GLU A 134 11.58 6.39 -9.42
N LEU A 135 10.53 6.46 -10.25
CA LEU A 135 9.73 7.67 -10.38
C LEU A 135 9.11 8.09 -9.03
N ARG A 136 8.57 7.15 -8.28
CA ARG A 136 8.02 7.40 -6.94
C ARG A 136 9.09 7.83 -5.94
N ASN A 137 10.31 7.36 -6.10
CA ASN A 137 11.48 7.78 -5.33
C ASN A 137 12.11 9.08 -5.86
N ARG A 138 11.34 9.89 -6.56
CA ARG A 138 11.79 11.17 -7.15
C ARG A 138 12.99 11.02 -8.07
N GLY A 139 13.08 9.92 -8.83
CA GLY A 139 14.18 9.58 -9.71
C GLY A 139 15.44 9.08 -8.98
N GLY A 140 15.37 8.84 -7.67
CA GLY A 140 16.48 8.24 -6.93
C GLY A 140 16.74 6.80 -7.35
N SER A 141 18.02 6.44 -7.57
CA SER A 141 18.43 5.08 -7.93
C SER A 141 17.98 4.05 -6.90
N LEU A 142 17.63 2.87 -7.38
CA LEU A 142 17.31 1.69 -6.58
C LEU A 142 18.42 0.63 -6.61
N ASP A 143 19.65 1.00 -6.94
CA ASP A 143 20.79 0.06 -7.02
C ASP A 143 21.13 -0.59 -5.68
N TRP A 144 20.70 0.03 -4.59
CA TRP A 144 20.79 -0.54 -3.23
C TRP A 144 19.80 -1.70 -2.99
N ALA A 145 18.73 -1.80 -3.77
CA ALA A 145 17.71 -2.83 -3.62
C ALA A 145 18.18 -4.11 -4.32
N THR A 146 18.65 -5.06 -3.55
CA THR A 146 19.12 -6.35 -4.04
C THR A 146 18.01 -7.39 -4.12
N ASP A 147 16.93 -7.17 -3.38
CA ASP A 147 15.76 -8.04 -3.30
C ASP A 147 14.47 -7.19 -3.35
N TRP A 148 13.39 -7.84 -3.64
CA TRP A 148 12.06 -7.23 -3.67
C TRP A 148 11.08 -8.08 -2.90
N LEU A 149 10.12 -7.41 -2.26
CA LEU A 149 8.92 -8.06 -1.76
C LEU A 149 7.76 -7.70 -2.69
N ARG A 150 7.00 -8.71 -3.08
CA ARG A 150 5.71 -8.55 -3.75
C ARG A 150 4.63 -8.99 -2.78
N MET A 151 3.68 -8.12 -2.48
CA MET A 151 2.50 -8.44 -1.69
C MET A 151 1.26 -8.35 -2.58
N THR A 152 0.49 -9.43 -2.66
CA THR A 152 -0.81 -9.47 -3.33
C THR A 152 -1.89 -9.21 -2.29
N PRO A 153 -2.53 -8.04 -2.27
CA PRO A 153 -3.44 -7.69 -1.19
C PRO A 153 -4.73 -8.54 -1.25
N GLN A 154 -5.12 -9.08 -0.11
CA GLN A 154 -6.40 -9.76 0.08
C GLN A 154 -7.41 -8.92 0.85
N ARG A 155 -6.93 -7.91 1.59
CA ARG A 155 -7.76 -6.96 2.32
C ARG A 155 -7.23 -5.55 2.14
N LEU A 156 -8.15 -4.61 2.05
CA LEU A 156 -7.85 -3.19 2.05
C LEU A 156 -8.96 -2.43 2.76
N PHE A 157 -8.56 -1.57 3.69
CA PHE A 157 -9.45 -0.68 4.42
C PHE A 157 -8.93 0.74 4.34
N SER A 158 -9.82 1.70 4.19
CA SER A 158 -9.47 3.11 4.27
C SER A 158 -10.32 3.84 5.29
N PHE A 159 -9.75 4.91 5.78
CA PHE A 159 -10.40 5.89 6.64
C PHE A 159 -9.89 7.28 6.26
N ALA A 160 -10.79 8.26 6.19
CA ALA A 160 -10.42 9.65 6.00
C ALA A 160 -11.38 10.56 6.78
N GLU A 161 -10.84 11.59 7.41
CA GLU A 161 -11.65 12.65 8.00
C GLU A 161 -12.48 13.36 6.91
N LEU A 162 -13.66 13.87 7.27
CA LEU A 162 -14.58 14.49 6.30
C LEU A 162 -13.93 15.70 5.61
N ALA A 163 -13.14 16.46 6.33
CA ALA A 163 -12.41 17.60 5.77
C ALA A 163 -11.43 17.19 4.64
N TRP A 164 -10.81 16.00 4.76
CA TRP A 164 -9.91 15.48 3.73
C TRP A 164 -10.65 15.09 2.44
N GLN A 165 -11.88 14.59 2.55
CA GLN A 165 -12.68 14.17 1.40
C GLN A 165 -13.07 15.30 0.46
N GLY A 166 -13.08 16.55 0.96
CA GLY A 166 -13.39 17.76 0.19
C GLY A 166 -12.22 18.36 -0.57
N VAL A 167 -11.01 17.87 -0.40
CA VAL A 167 -9.83 18.37 -1.13
C VAL A 167 -9.80 17.75 -2.52
N SER A 168 -10.35 18.47 -3.50
CA SER A 168 -10.06 18.19 -4.92
C SER A 168 -8.55 18.25 -5.16
N PRO A 169 -7.98 17.39 -6.01
CA PRO A 169 -6.59 17.53 -6.43
C PRO A 169 -6.50 18.77 -7.33
N SER A 170 -6.26 19.92 -6.74
CA SER A 170 -5.98 21.14 -7.46
C SER A 170 -4.65 21.71 -7.01
N SER A 171 -3.80 21.80 -8.01
CA SER A 171 -2.53 22.47 -8.23
C SER A 171 -1.29 21.65 -7.99
#